data_3c6a757c107ec700133a5819b98c43e4
#
_entry.id   3c6a757c107ec700133a5819b98c43e4
#
_cell.length_a   1.000
_cell.length_b   1.000
_cell.length_c   1.000
_cell.angle_alpha   90.00
_cell.angle_beta   90.00
_cell.angle_gamma   90.00
#
_symmetry.space_group_name_H-M   'P 1'
#
loop_
_entity.id
_entity.type
_entity.pdbx_description
1 polymer ?
#
loop_
_entity_poly.entity_id
_entity_poly.type
_entity_poly.pdbx_seq_one_letter_code
_entity_poly.pdbx_strand_id
1 'polypeptide(L)'
;MASTKQGLKIAVIGGGSSYTPELVEGFIVHYQELPVRELWLVDIEPGLRKLNIVGSLAKRMVEQAGLPIEVHLTTDRRAAIAGADFVSTQMRVGMLDARARDESIPPKYGVIGQETTGPGGMLKALRTIPVLLDVCRDIEELAPDAWLLNFTNPAGMVTEAILKYSKVKSIGLCNAPIGLIKQVSGKYGVAADRVYAEFVGLNHLHWVSRIDVNGED
;
A
#
# COMPACT_ATOMS: atom_id res chain seq x y z
N MET A 1 -21.32 -0.81 -21.97
CA MET A 1 -22.36 -0.60 -20.94
C MET A 1 -21.64 -0.58 -19.60
N ALA A 2 -21.54 0.57 -18.94
CA ALA A 2 -20.96 0.65 -17.60
C ALA A 2 -21.87 -0.15 -16.66
N SER A 3 -21.32 -1.17 -16.04
CA SER A 3 -21.99 -1.93 -14.98
C SER A 3 -22.32 -0.97 -13.86
N THR A 4 -23.60 -0.81 -13.54
CA THR A 4 -24.07 -0.11 -12.34
C THR A 4 -23.75 -0.96 -11.10
N LYS A 5 -22.47 -1.22 -10.83
CA LYS A 5 -22.05 -1.80 -9.55
C LYS A 5 -22.35 -0.76 -8.47
N GLN A 6 -23.25 -1.07 -7.58
CA GLN A 6 -23.59 -0.23 -6.44
C GLN A 6 -22.46 -0.35 -5.38
N GLY A 7 -21.37 0.41 -5.57
CA GLY A 7 -20.21 0.46 -4.68
C GLY A 7 -19.00 -0.39 -5.14
N LEU A 8 -17.84 -0.12 -4.54
CA LEU A 8 -16.54 -0.66 -4.90
C LEU A 8 -16.20 -1.92 -4.10
N LYS A 9 -15.56 -2.90 -4.76
CA LYS A 9 -14.89 -4.02 -4.12
C LYS A 9 -13.38 -3.76 -4.06
N ILE A 10 -12.82 -3.80 -2.86
CA ILE A 10 -11.39 -3.58 -2.62
C ILE A 10 -10.78 -4.82 -1.97
N ALA A 11 -9.71 -5.35 -2.56
CA ALA A 11 -8.90 -6.41 -1.99
C ALA A 11 -7.58 -5.86 -1.44
N VAL A 12 -7.25 -6.18 -0.18
CA VAL A 12 -6.03 -5.75 0.51
C VAL A 12 -5.16 -6.96 0.78
N ILE A 13 -4.07 -7.10 0.02
CA ILE A 13 -3.10 -8.19 0.16
C ILE A 13 -2.06 -7.78 1.21
N GLY A 14 -1.99 -8.53 2.30
CA GLY A 14 -1.32 -8.16 3.55
C GLY A 14 -2.29 -7.48 4.53
N GLY A 15 -3.55 -7.92 4.53
CA GLY A 15 -4.65 -7.36 5.32
C GLY A 15 -4.44 -7.42 6.84
N GLY A 16 -3.57 -8.31 7.34
CA GLY A 16 -3.16 -8.35 8.74
C GLY A 16 -2.10 -7.30 9.15
N SER A 17 -1.78 -6.36 8.26
CA SER A 17 -0.84 -5.26 8.54
C SER A 17 -1.38 -4.31 9.60
N SER A 18 -0.47 -3.74 10.42
CA SER A 18 -0.80 -2.65 11.35
C SER A 18 -1.25 -1.35 10.67
N TYR A 19 -1.06 -1.21 9.37
CA TYR A 19 -1.58 -0.10 8.56
C TYR A 19 -3.05 -0.26 8.16
N THR A 20 -3.62 -1.46 8.25
CA THR A 20 -5.01 -1.70 7.86
C THR A 20 -6.03 -0.82 8.60
N PRO A 21 -5.89 -0.53 9.90
CA PRO A 21 -6.81 0.40 10.58
C PRO A 21 -6.83 1.81 9.98
N GLU A 22 -5.66 2.38 9.64
CA GLU A 22 -5.58 3.68 8.96
C GLU A 22 -6.24 3.66 7.57
N LEU A 23 -6.06 2.57 6.83
CA LEU A 23 -6.71 2.39 5.53
C LEU A 23 -8.25 2.34 5.69
N VAL A 24 -8.74 1.61 6.68
CA VAL A 24 -10.18 1.51 6.99
C VAL A 24 -10.74 2.88 7.42
N GLU A 25 -10.01 3.62 8.27
CA GLU A 25 -10.38 4.98 8.63
C GLU A 25 -10.49 5.89 7.40
N GLY A 26 -9.53 5.80 6.47
CA GLY A 26 -9.57 6.51 5.21
C GLY A 26 -10.84 6.19 4.38
N PHE A 27 -11.23 4.92 4.27
CA PHE A 27 -12.46 4.54 3.59
C PHE A 27 -13.73 5.06 4.30
N ILE A 28 -13.72 5.11 5.63
CA ILE A 28 -14.82 5.65 6.41
C ILE A 28 -14.95 7.16 6.19
N VAL A 29 -13.85 7.91 6.30
CA VAL A 29 -13.85 9.37 6.16
C VAL A 29 -14.25 9.80 4.75
N HIS A 30 -13.79 9.07 3.73
CA HIS A 30 -14.05 9.39 2.33
C HIS A 30 -15.20 8.57 1.70
N TYR A 31 -16.07 7.98 2.52
CA TYR A 31 -17.11 7.07 2.02
C TYR A 31 -18.04 7.70 0.97
N GLN A 32 -18.34 9.00 1.10
CA GLN A 32 -19.21 9.71 0.16
C GLN A 32 -18.57 9.84 -1.25
N GLU A 33 -17.26 9.94 -1.31
CA GLU A 33 -16.49 10.07 -2.55
C GLU A 33 -16.06 8.70 -3.10
N LEU A 34 -15.82 7.75 -2.19
CA LEU A 34 -15.33 6.40 -2.48
C LEU A 34 -16.23 5.36 -1.79
N PRO A 35 -17.42 5.07 -2.33
CA PRO A 35 -18.39 4.17 -1.70
C PRO A 35 -17.93 2.71 -1.77
N VAL A 36 -17.16 2.29 -0.77
CA VAL A 36 -16.72 0.90 -0.63
C VAL A 36 -17.89 0.03 -0.18
N ARG A 37 -18.20 -1.02 -0.92
CA ARG A 37 -19.20 -2.03 -0.56
C ARG A 37 -18.58 -3.24 0.11
N GLU A 38 -17.47 -3.76 -0.45
CA GLU A 38 -16.78 -4.93 0.04
C GLU A 38 -15.30 -4.61 0.27
N LEU A 39 -14.81 -4.90 1.45
CA LEU A 39 -13.40 -4.83 1.81
C LEU A 39 -12.88 -6.23 2.17
N TRP A 40 -12.04 -6.79 1.31
CA TRP A 40 -11.46 -8.10 1.48
C TRP A 40 -10.03 -7.98 2.04
N LEU A 41 -9.84 -8.39 3.28
CA LEU A 41 -8.53 -8.43 3.93
C LEU A 41 -7.93 -9.83 3.77
N VAL A 42 -6.81 -9.90 3.04
CA VAL A 42 -6.16 -11.16 2.68
C VAL A 42 -4.81 -11.26 3.37
N ASP A 43 -4.52 -12.39 3.97
CA ASP A 43 -3.18 -12.70 4.47
C ASP A 43 -2.87 -14.19 4.25
N ILE A 44 -1.64 -14.59 4.54
CA ILE A 44 -1.19 -15.99 4.47
C ILE A 44 -1.45 -16.71 5.79
N GLU A 45 -1.45 -18.05 5.80
CA GLU A 45 -1.66 -18.86 7.01
C GLU A 45 -0.83 -18.41 8.23
N PRO A 46 0.48 -18.12 8.11
CA PRO A 46 1.26 -17.60 9.24
C PRO A 46 0.80 -16.21 9.73
N GLY A 47 0.06 -15.47 8.91
CA GLY A 47 -0.49 -14.14 9.23
C GLY A 47 -1.88 -14.17 9.86
N LEU A 48 -2.57 -15.33 9.90
CA LEU A 48 -3.97 -15.46 10.32
C LEU A 48 -4.27 -14.85 11.70
N ARG A 49 -3.38 -15.04 12.68
CA ARG A 49 -3.57 -14.43 14.00
C ARG A 49 -3.68 -12.91 13.92
N LYS A 50 -2.80 -12.27 13.14
CA LYS A 50 -2.84 -10.81 12.95
C LYS A 50 -4.05 -10.40 12.13
N LEU A 51 -4.34 -11.13 11.05
CA LEU A 51 -5.50 -10.88 10.21
C LEU A 51 -6.79 -10.87 11.03
N ASN A 52 -6.99 -11.84 11.93
CA ASN A 52 -8.17 -11.92 12.78
C ASN A 52 -8.27 -10.75 13.77
N ILE A 53 -7.14 -10.32 14.38
CA ILE A 53 -7.12 -9.20 15.31
C ILE A 53 -7.46 -7.89 14.57
N VAL A 54 -6.75 -7.63 13.48
CA VAL A 54 -6.91 -6.39 12.70
C VAL A 54 -8.26 -6.36 11.99
N GLY A 55 -8.69 -7.48 11.43
CA GLY A 55 -9.99 -7.60 10.78
C GLY A 55 -11.17 -7.44 11.75
N SER A 56 -11.05 -7.94 12.98
CA SER A 56 -12.06 -7.69 14.02
C SER A 56 -12.13 -6.21 14.41
N LEU A 57 -10.98 -5.50 14.43
CA LEU A 57 -10.96 -4.06 14.64
C LEU A 57 -11.62 -3.34 13.45
N ALA A 58 -11.27 -3.69 12.21
CA ALA A 58 -11.85 -3.11 11.01
C ALA A 58 -13.39 -3.24 10.99
N LYS A 59 -13.92 -4.41 11.35
CA LYS A 59 -15.37 -4.64 11.45
C LYS A 59 -16.03 -3.69 12.45
N ARG A 60 -15.44 -3.56 13.66
CA ARG A 60 -15.97 -2.64 14.68
C ARG A 60 -15.91 -1.18 14.24
N MET A 61 -14.85 -0.76 13.55
CA MET A 61 -14.72 0.61 13.02
C MET A 61 -15.83 0.93 12.02
N VAL A 62 -16.09 0.02 11.10
CA VAL A 62 -17.15 0.15 10.09
C VAL A 62 -18.54 0.17 10.74
N GLU A 63 -18.80 -0.73 11.69
CA GLU A 63 -20.05 -0.81 12.46
C GLU A 63 -20.30 0.48 13.25
N GLN A 64 -19.28 1.00 13.94
CA GLN A 64 -19.37 2.25 14.70
C GLN A 64 -19.63 3.45 13.78
N ALA A 65 -19.10 3.44 12.56
CA ALA A 65 -19.36 4.48 11.56
C ALA A 65 -20.76 4.37 10.93
N GLY A 66 -21.49 3.28 11.15
CA GLY A 66 -22.82 3.04 10.57
C GLY A 66 -22.81 2.91 9.04
N LEU A 67 -21.68 2.45 8.44
CA LEU A 67 -21.54 2.34 7.01
C LEU A 67 -21.79 0.90 6.52
N PRO A 68 -22.39 0.72 5.34
CA PRO A 68 -22.71 -0.59 4.79
C PRO A 68 -21.50 -1.23 4.07
N ILE A 69 -20.36 -1.27 4.73
CA ILE A 69 -19.14 -1.92 4.21
C ILE A 69 -19.04 -3.34 4.75
N GLU A 70 -19.07 -4.33 3.87
CA GLU A 70 -18.85 -5.72 4.24
C GLU A 70 -17.36 -6.03 4.33
N VAL A 71 -16.87 -6.39 5.54
CA VAL A 71 -15.46 -6.73 5.77
C VAL A 71 -15.28 -8.24 5.79
N HIS A 72 -14.57 -8.77 4.81
CA HIS A 72 -14.23 -10.18 4.63
C HIS A 72 -12.78 -10.47 5.02
N LEU A 73 -12.53 -11.59 5.70
CA LEU A 73 -11.19 -12.06 6.05
C LEU A 73 -10.95 -13.41 5.36
N THR A 74 -9.83 -13.55 4.65
CA THR A 74 -9.56 -14.78 3.91
C THR A 74 -8.05 -15.02 3.71
N THR A 75 -7.67 -16.26 3.50
CA THR A 75 -6.35 -16.65 2.97
C THR A 75 -6.42 -16.95 1.46
N ASP A 76 -7.61 -16.98 0.88
CA ASP A 76 -7.80 -17.15 -0.56
C ASP A 76 -7.70 -15.80 -1.28
N ARG A 77 -6.49 -15.51 -1.78
CA ARG A 77 -6.18 -14.30 -2.54
C ARG A 77 -7.01 -14.20 -3.82
N ARG A 78 -7.22 -15.31 -4.51
CA ARG A 78 -7.93 -15.33 -5.79
C ARG A 78 -9.41 -15.00 -5.61
N ALA A 79 -10.06 -15.53 -4.58
CA ALA A 79 -11.44 -15.19 -4.25
C ALA A 79 -11.61 -13.70 -3.92
N ALA A 80 -10.64 -13.11 -3.22
CA ALA A 80 -10.65 -11.70 -2.90
C ALA A 80 -10.47 -10.81 -4.16
N ILE A 81 -9.54 -11.18 -5.05
CA ILE A 81 -9.23 -10.41 -6.27
C ILE A 81 -10.36 -10.52 -7.30
N ALA A 82 -11.06 -11.67 -7.37
CA ALA A 82 -12.11 -11.87 -8.37
C ALA A 82 -13.14 -10.74 -8.39
N GLY A 83 -13.18 -9.98 -9.50
CA GLY A 83 -14.09 -8.85 -9.69
C GLY A 83 -13.82 -7.64 -8.80
N ALA A 84 -12.63 -7.52 -8.21
CA ALA A 84 -12.23 -6.32 -7.48
C ALA A 84 -12.10 -5.11 -8.42
N ASP A 85 -12.41 -3.93 -7.91
CA ASP A 85 -12.18 -2.65 -8.61
C ASP A 85 -10.79 -2.12 -8.29
N PHE A 86 -10.31 -2.36 -7.05
CA PHE A 86 -8.96 -2.03 -6.60
C PHE A 86 -8.34 -3.18 -5.83
N VAL A 87 -7.04 -3.37 -6.05
CA VAL A 87 -6.20 -4.26 -5.25
C VAL A 87 -5.10 -3.44 -4.60
N SER A 88 -5.04 -3.43 -3.27
CA SER A 88 -3.96 -2.78 -2.52
C SER A 88 -2.99 -3.81 -1.98
N THR A 89 -1.69 -3.53 -2.06
CA THR A 89 -0.65 -4.42 -1.50
C THR A 89 0.15 -3.72 -0.43
N GLN A 90 0.22 -4.35 0.75
CA GLN A 90 0.94 -3.84 1.94
C GLN A 90 1.61 -4.98 2.70
N MET A 91 2.20 -5.92 1.96
CA MET A 91 2.78 -7.12 2.52
C MET A 91 4.28 -6.97 2.82
N ARG A 92 4.77 -7.86 3.67
CA ARG A 92 6.20 -8.01 3.93
C ARG A 92 6.60 -9.48 3.75
N VAL A 93 7.12 -9.79 2.56
CA VAL A 93 7.58 -11.15 2.24
C VAL A 93 8.80 -11.50 3.11
N GLY A 94 8.72 -12.62 3.82
CA GLY A 94 9.73 -13.06 4.78
C GLY A 94 9.62 -12.41 6.17
N MET A 95 8.58 -11.61 6.41
CA MET A 95 8.25 -11.00 7.70
C MET A 95 9.40 -10.16 8.30
N LEU A 96 9.42 -9.98 9.62
CA LEU A 96 10.43 -9.15 10.31
C LEU A 96 11.82 -9.80 10.35
N ASP A 97 11.89 -11.12 10.38
CA ASP A 97 13.18 -11.84 10.42
C ASP A 97 13.98 -11.64 9.13
N ALA A 98 13.31 -11.63 7.98
CA ALA A 98 13.97 -11.34 6.71
C ALA A 98 14.41 -9.87 6.66
N ARG A 99 13.59 -8.94 7.13
CA ARG A 99 13.95 -7.53 7.23
C ARG A 99 15.17 -7.31 8.13
N ALA A 100 15.21 -7.94 9.28
CA ALA A 100 16.35 -7.84 10.20
C ALA A 100 17.66 -8.28 9.53
N ARG A 101 17.60 -9.34 8.70
CA ARG A 101 18.77 -9.79 7.92
C ARG A 101 19.12 -8.79 6.82
N ASP A 102 18.16 -8.29 6.07
CA ASP A 102 18.39 -7.29 5.01
C ASP A 102 19.10 -6.05 5.55
N GLU A 103 18.75 -5.61 6.77
CA GLU A 103 19.32 -4.43 7.42
C GLU A 103 20.64 -4.72 8.16
N SER A 104 20.88 -5.95 8.65
CA SER A 104 22.06 -6.28 9.45
C SER A 104 23.25 -6.82 8.62
N ILE A 105 23.01 -7.33 7.42
CA ILE A 105 24.07 -7.86 6.54
C ILE A 105 24.93 -6.75 5.93
N PRO A 106 24.37 -5.70 5.30
CA PRO A 106 25.18 -4.69 4.61
C PRO A 106 26.19 -3.96 5.50
N PRO A 107 25.91 -3.64 6.78
CA PRO A 107 26.92 -3.01 7.66
C PRO A 107 28.19 -3.80 7.86
N LYS A 108 28.13 -5.14 7.75
CA LYS A 108 29.32 -6.00 7.83
C LYS A 108 30.33 -5.76 6.68
N TYR A 109 29.85 -5.09 5.61
CA TYR A 109 30.64 -4.73 4.43
C TYR A 109 30.83 -3.22 4.29
N GLY A 110 30.62 -2.46 5.35
CA GLY A 110 30.79 -0.99 5.36
C GLY A 110 29.71 -0.23 4.60
N VAL A 111 28.54 -0.85 4.35
CA VAL A 111 27.42 -0.26 3.62
C VAL A 111 26.21 -0.11 4.55
N ILE A 112 25.43 0.96 4.37
CA ILE A 112 24.23 1.22 5.18
C ILE A 112 23.19 0.11 4.95
N GLY A 113 22.70 -0.47 6.05
CA GLY A 113 21.60 -1.42 6.06
C GLY A 113 20.26 -0.69 6.08
N GLN A 114 19.46 -0.88 5.03
CA GLN A 114 18.19 -0.20 4.85
C GLN A 114 17.17 -1.11 4.16
N GLU A 115 15.88 -0.96 4.52
CA GLU A 115 14.79 -1.79 3.97
C GLU A 115 14.51 -1.53 2.48
N THR A 116 14.72 -0.30 2.00
CA THR A 116 14.10 0.18 0.76
C THR A 116 15.08 0.58 -0.32
N THR A 117 16.32 0.85 0.04
CA THR A 117 17.40 1.23 -0.90
C THR A 117 18.68 0.44 -0.61
N GLY A 118 19.64 0.50 -1.51
CA GLY A 118 20.92 -0.20 -1.38
C GLY A 118 20.79 -1.73 -1.37
N PRO A 119 21.81 -2.44 -0.84
CA PRO A 119 21.82 -3.92 -0.84
C PRO A 119 20.64 -4.55 -0.07
N GLY A 120 20.24 -3.96 1.05
CA GLY A 120 19.08 -4.44 1.82
C GLY A 120 17.79 -4.32 1.02
N GLY A 121 17.56 -3.19 0.37
CA GLY A 121 16.42 -2.99 -0.53
C GLY A 121 16.44 -3.97 -1.72
N MET A 122 17.60 -4.21 -2.31
CA MET A 122 17.77 -5.19 -3.38
C MET A 122 17.39 -6.61 -2.91
N LEU A 123 17.92 -7.06 -1.79
CA LEU A 123 17.61 -8.39 -1.23
C LEU A 123 16.11 -8.55 -0.95
N LYS A 124 15.48 -7.51 -0.42
CA LYS A 124 14.04 -7.48 -0.22
C LYS A 124 13.26 -7.50 -1.53
N ALA A 125 13.69 -6.73 -2.54
CA ALA A 125 13.08 -6.71 -3.86
C ALA A 125 13.12 -8.07 -4.54
N LEU A 126 14.27 -8.74 -4.56
CA LEU A 126 14.43 -10.08 -5.12
C LEU A 126 13.44 -11.10 -4.52
N ARG A 127 13.08 -10.94 -3.27
CA ARG A 127 12.13 -11.81 -2.56
C ARG A 127 10.68 -11.40 -2.81
N THR A 128 10.42 -10.09 -2.98
CA THR A 128 9.07 -9.53 -3.02
C THR A 128 8.51 -9.49 -4.45
N ILE A 129 9.31 -9.15 -5.44
CA ILE A 129 8.88 -9.01 -6.84
C ILE A 129 8.20 -10.27 -7.38
N PRO A 130 8.73 -11.51 -7.21
CA PRO A 130 8.03 -12.71 -7.69
C PRO A 130 6.61 -12.85 -7.13
N VAL A 131 6.44 -12.58 -5.84
CA VAL A 131 5.12 -12.65 -5.17
C VAL A 131 4.16 -11.61 -5.73
N LEU A 132 4.65 -10.38 -6.00
CA LEU A 132 3.82 -9.33 -6.62
C LEU A 132 3.46 -9.64 -8.06
N LEU A 133 4.36 -10.26 -8.84
CA LEU A 133 4.05 -10.69 -10.19
C LEU A 133 3.01 -11.82 -10.20
N ASP A 134 3.00 -12.70 -9.17
CA ASP A 134 1.92 -13.68 -8.98
C ASP A 134 0.58 -12.99 -8.69
N VAL A 135 0.57 -11.95 -7.87
CA VAL A 135 -0.63 -11.12 -7.65
C VAL A 135 -1.10 -10.46 -8.95
N CYS A 136 -0.16 -9.95 -9.76
CA CYS A 136 -0.49 -9.35 -11.06
C CYS A 136 -1.15 -10.37 -12.00
N ARG A 137 -0.65 -11.61 -12.05
CA ARG A 137 -1.28 -12.67 -12.86
C ARG A 137 -2.72 -12.96 -12.41
N ASP A 138 -2.96 -13.01 -11.09
CA ASP A 138 -4.32 -13.18 -10.58
C ASP A 138 -5.22 -11.99 -10.95
N ILE A 139 -4.71 -10.75 -10.92
CA ILE A 139 -5.47 -9.57 -11.32
C ILE A 139 -5.78 -9.61 -12.82
N GLU A 140 -4.79 -9.93 -13.67
CA GLU A 140 -4.99 -10.04 -15.13
C GLU A 140 -6.06 -11.06 -15.49
N GLU A 141 -6.14 -12.16 -14.74
CA GLU A 141 -7.13 -13.23 -14.97
C GLU A 141 -8.51 -12.90 -14.39
N LEU A 142 -8.59 -12.38 -13.17
CA LEU A 142 -9.81 -12.34 -12.36
C LEU A 142 -10.43 -10.93 -12.24
N ALA A 143 -9.65 -9.89 -12.49
CA ALA A 143 -10.07 -8.49 -12.39
C ALA A 143 -9.25 -7.59 -13.34
N PRO A 144 -9.27 -7.82 -14.67
CA PRO A 144 -8.36 -7.18 -15.63
C PRO A 144 -8.50 -5.66 -15.69
N ASP A 145 -9.61 -5.10 -15.24
CA ASP A 145 -9.84 -3.66 -15.20
C ASP A 145 -9.42 -3.01 -13.88
N ALA A 146 -9.08 -3.81 -12.85
CA ALA A 146 -8.68 -3.31 -11.54
C ALA A 146 -7.40 -2.49 -11.59
N TRP A 147 -7.29 -1.54 -10.67
CA TRP A 147 -6.04 -0.85 -10.37
C TRP A 147 -5.32 -1.53 -9.21
N LEU A 148 -4.01 -1.73 -9.36
CA LEU A 148 -3.12 -2.18 -8.29
C LEU A 148 -2.45 -0.96 -7.63
N LEU A 149 -2.77 -0.73 -6.36
CA LEU A 149 -2.15 0.29 -5.51
C LEU A 149 -1.05 -0.35 -4.67
N ASN A 150 0.20 -0.21 -5.13
CA ASN A 150 1.33 -0.84 -4.45
C ASN A 150 1.87 0.03 -3.31
N PHE A 151 1.67 -0.42 -2.08
CA PHE A 151 2.28 0.13 -0.86
C PHE A 151 3.41 -0.75 -0.31
N THR A 152 3.68 -1.88 -0.98
CA THR A 152 4.71 -2.84 -0.58
C THR A 152 6.10 -2.32 -0.93
N ASN A 153 6.96 -2.25 0.07
CA ASN A 153 8.36 -1.87 -0.10
C ASN A 153 9.25 -3.03 -0.59
N PRO A 154 10.33 -2.71 -1.32
CA PRO A 154 10.77 -1.39 -1.78
C PRO A 154 9.91 -0.87 -2.93
N ALA A 155 9.10 0.14 -2.66
CA ALA A 155 8.02 0.58 -3.54
C ALA A 155 8.52 0.94 -4.95
N GLY A 156 9.67 1.60 -5.08
CA GLY A 156 10.24 1.97 -6.39
C GLY A 156 10.53 0.74 -7.25
N MET A 157 11.36 -0.20 -6.75
CA MET A 157 11.74 -1.41 -7.48
C MET A 157 10.55 -2.33 -7.77
N VAL A 158 9.64 -2.47 -6.81
CA VAL A 158 8.45 -3.32 -6.96
C VAL A 158 7.50 -2.73 -7.99
N THR A 159 7.22 -1.43 -7.93
CA THR A 159 6.33 -0.77 -8.91
C THR A 159 6.93 -0.79 -10.32
N GLU A 160 8.25 -0.55 -10.45
CA GLU A 160 8.93 -0.67 -11.74
C GLU A 160 8.78 -2.08 -12.33
N ALA A 161 8.97 -3.12 -11.50
CA ALA A 161 8.80 -4.50 -11.94
C ALA A 161 7.36 -4.81 -12.38
N ILE A 162 6.35 -4.33 -11.64
CA ILE A 162 4.94 -4.48 -12.00
C ILE A 162 4.67 -3.83 -13.37
N LEU A 163 5.07 -2.57 -13.56
CA LEU A 163 4.83 -1.82 -14.80
C LEU A 163 5.58 -2.42 -16.00
N LYS A 164 6.74 -3.04 -15.77
CA LYS A 164 7.57 -3.61 -16.84
C LYS A 164 7.17 -5.03 -17.23
N TYR A 165 6.69 -5.84 -16.29
CA TYR A 165 6.50 -7.28 -16.49
C TYR A 165 5.05 -7.73 -16.33
N SER A 166 4.09 -6.81 -16.20
CA SER A 166 2.66 -7.10 -16.21
C SER A 166 1.89 -6.08 -17.05
N LYS A 167 0.60 -6.37 -17.30
CA LYS A 167 -0.34 -5.45 -17.97
C LYS A 167 -1.25 -4.72 -16.98
N VAL A 168 -1.06 -4.96 -15.69
CA VAL A 168 -1.89 -4.39 -14.62
C VAL A 168 -1.68 -2.89 -14.53
N LYS A 169 -2.76 -2.13 -14.49
CA LYS A 169 -2.73 -0.69 -14.19
C LYS A 169 -2.24 -0.53 -12.76
N SER A 170 -1.10 0.11 -12.53
CA SER A 170 -0.53 0.20 -11.19
C SER A 170 0.01 1.58 -10.85
N ILE A 171 -0.13 1.93 -9.56
CA ILE A 171 0.47 3.12 -8.95
C ILE A 171 1.23 2.67 -7.71
N GLY A 172 2.51 3.10 -7.59
CA GLY A 172 3.29 2.92 -6.38
C GLY A 172 3.12 4.12 -5.43
N LEU A 173 2.86 3.85 -4.17
CA LEU A 173 2.60 4.85 -3.15
C LEU A 173 3.64 4.79 -2.03
N CYS A 174 3.95 5.96 -1.46
CA CYS A 174 4.73 6.12 -0.24
C CYS A 174 4.19 7.30 0.57
N ASN A 175 4.18 7.17 1.88
CA ASN A 175 3.71 8.23 2.78
C ASN A 175 4.78 9.27 3.14
N ALA A 176 6.06 9.06 2.80
CA ALA A 176 7.13 10.00 3.13
C ALA A 176 6.92 11.40 2.53
N PRO A 177 6.55 11.56 1.23
CA PRO A 177 6.25 12.87 0.66
C PRO A 177 5.09 13.58 1.34
N ILE A 178 4.01 12.86 1.62
CA ILE A 178 2.83 13.40 2.31
C ILE A 178 3.19 13.84 3.74
N GLY A 179 4.05 13.08 4.42
CA GLY A 179 4.56 13.42 5.75
C GLY A 179 5.28 14.76 5.77
N LEU A 180 6.13 15.04 4.78
CA LEU A 180 6.80 16.33 4.63
C LEU A 180 5.79 17.46 4.40
N ILE A 181 4.86 17.30 3.46
CA ILE A 181 3.83 18.31 3.17
C ILE A 181 3.03 18.63 4.43
N LYS A 182 2.62 17.63 5.21
CA LYS A 182 1.91 17.83 6.48
C LYS A 182 2.76 18.58 7.52
N GLN A 183 4.05 18.30 7.62
CA GLN A 183 4.96 19.00 8.53
C GLN A 183 5.11 20.48 8.15
N VAL A 184 5.30 20.78 6.87
CA VAL A 184 5.39 22.16 6.37
C VAL A 184 4.06 22.89 6.58
N SER A 185 2.95 22.29 6.16
CA SER A 185 1.59 22.80 6.38
C SER A 185 1.35 23.18 7.85
N GLY A 186 1.67 22.26 8.78
CA GLY A 186 1.52 22.52 10.21
C GLY A 186 2.42 23.64 10.72
N LYS A 187 3.66 23.74 10.22
CA LYS A 187 4.61 24.80 10.61
C LYS A 187 4.17 26.20 10.15
N TYR A 188 3.61 26.29 8.96
CA TYR A 188 3.14 27.55 8.37
C TYR A 188 1.67 27.86 8.66
N GLY A 189 0.94 26.96 9.29
CA GLY A 189 -0.49 27.14 9.61
C GLY A 189 -1.39 27.24 8.37
N VAL A 190 -1.01 26.57 7.27
CA VAL A 190 -1.75 26.56 6.01
C VAL A 190 -2.34 25.16 5.74
N ALA A 191 -3.33 25.05 4.85
CA ALA A 191 -3.85 23.75 4.41
C ALA A 191 -2.80 23.00 3.56
N ALA A 192 -2.82 21.66 3.59
CA ALA A 192 -1.82 20.83 2.91
C ALA A 192 -1.81 21.01 1.38
N ASP A 193 -2.95 21.35 0.78
CA ASP A 193 -3.09 21.66 -0.66
C ASP A 193 -2.44 22.99 -1.07
N ARG A 194 -2.03 23.79 -0.08
CA ARG A 194 -1.26 25.05 -0.27
C ARG A 194 0.24 24.85 -0.21
N VAL A 195 0.70 23.63 0.00
CA VAL A 195 2.13 23.27 0.05
C VAL A 195 2.46 22.41 -1.17
N TYR A 196 3.40 22.88 -1.97
CA TYR A 196 4.02 22.11 -3.04
C TYR A 196 5.45 21.77 -2.66
N ALA A 197 5.87 20.53 -2.92
CA ALA A 197 7.27 20.12 -2.71
C ALA A 197 7.76 19.32 -3.93
N GLU A 198 8.92 19.70 -4.45
CA GLU A 198 9.58 19.00 -5.54
C GLU A 198 10.61 18.02 -4.98
N PHE A 199 10.47 16.74 -5.34
CA PHE A 199 11.34 15.67 -4.89
C PHE A 199 12.27 15.20 -6.02
N VAL A 200 13.56 15.12 -5.73
CA VAL A 200 14.59 14.64 -6.67
C VAL A 200 15.31 13.44 -6.08
N GLY A 201 15.33 12.33 -6.79
CA GLY A 201 16.00 11.11 -6.36
C GLY A 201 15.10 9.86 -6.45
N LEU A 202 15.44 8.85 -5.64
CA LEU A 202 14.72 7.57 -5.57
C LEU A 202 13.80 7.53 -4.36
N ASN A 203 12.80 6.65 -4.39
CA ASN A 203 11.98 6.39 -3.21
C ASN A 203 12.86 6.01 -2.01
N HIS A 204 12.71 6.67 -0.89
CA HIS A 204 13.52 6.57 0.33
C HIS A 204 15.01 7.01 0.20
N LEU A 205 15.39 7.57 -0.94
CA LEU A 205 16.70 8.20 -1.15
C LEU A 205 16.49 9.41 -2.07
N HIS A 206 15.93 10.48 -1.53
CA HIS A 206 15.58 11.69 -2.27
C HIS A 206 15.92 12.93 -1.47
N TRP A 207 15.99 14.03 -2.19
CA TRP A 207 16.11 15.39 -1.64
C TRP A 207 14.89 16.20 -2.06
N VAL A 208 14.63 17.26 -1.33
CA VAL A 208 13.64 18.26 -1.70
C VAL A 208 14.39 19.42 -2.32
N SER A 209 14.14 19.69 -3.59
CA SER A 209 14.79 20.76 -4.34
C SER A 209 14.08 22.09 -4.19
N ARG A 210 12.76 22.05 -3.93
CA ARG A 210 11.92 23.23 -3.79
C ARG A 210 10.71 22.95 -2.91
N ILE A 211 10.32 23.96 -2.11
CA ILE A 211 9.08 23.95 -1.33
C ILE A 211 8.38 25.28 -1.53
N ASP A 212 7.16 25.27 -2.10
CA ASP A 212 6.33 26.46 -2.20
C ASP A 212 5.22 26.42 -1.16
N VAL A 213 4.96 27.53 -0.52
CA VAL A 213 3.83 27.73 0.39
C VAL A 213 2.96 28.86 -0.15
N ASN A 214 1.70 28.60 -0.45
CA ASN A 214 0.80 29.57 -1.11
C ASN A 214 1.32 30.09 -2.47
N GLY A 215 2.19 29.34 -3.15
CA GLY A 215 2.81 29.73 -4.42
C GLY A 215 4.07 30.58 -4.30
N GLU A 216 4.59 30.75 -3.09
CA GLU A 216 5.88 31.44 -2.80
C GLU A 216 6.91 30.39 -2.37
N ASP A 217 8.18 30.51 -2.92
CA ASP A 217 9.31 29.61 -2.63
C ASP A 217 9.94 29.95 -1.26
#